data_43fcca406f63d20834bbd77802e1365c
#
_entry.id   43fcca406f63d20834bbd77802e1365c
#
_cell.length_a   1.000
_cell.length_b   1.000
_cell.length_c   1.000
_cell.angle_alpha   90.00
_cell.angle_beta   90.00
_cell.angle_gamma   90.00
#
_symmetry.space_group_name_H-M   'P 1'
#
loop_
_entity.id
_entity.type
_entity.pdbx_description
1 polymer ?
#
loop_
_entity_poly.entity_id
_entity_poly.type
_entity_poly.pdbx_seq_one_letter_code
_entity_poly.pdbx_strand_id
1 'polypeptide(L)'
;MTEKKELNILVGNNIKREREKAGLTQDQFSKMLGIGSKSLSAIERGVVGISLTTLLKICDTLSVSTNTILKEKCEKNNIQNITDQLERLTPSQLEIAEDMLNKLIKAFALEE
;
A
#
# COMPACT_ATOMS: atom_id res chain seq x y z
N MET A 1 2.76 10.15 20.66
CA MET A 1 3.31 10.79 19.48
C MET A 1 2.35 10.65 18.31
N THR A 2 2.10 11.75 17.64
CA THR A 2 1.16 11.80 16.51
C THR A 2 1.54 10.85 15.37
N GLU A 3 2.82 10.73 15.08
CA GLU A 3 3.31 9.89 13.98
C GLU A 3 2.92 8.42 14.12
N LYS A 4 3.03 7.86 15.33
CA LYS A 4 2.68 6.47 15.59
C LYS A 4 1.19 6.24 15.42
N LYS A 5 0.36 7.17 15.89
CA LYS A 5 -1.09 7.10 15.75
C LYS A 5 -1.51 7.19 14.28
N GLU A 6 -0.90 8.12 13.55
CA GLU A 6 -1.16 8.31 12.13
C GLU A 6 -0.78 7.07 11.32
N LEU A 7 0.36 6.46 11.64
CA LEU A 7 0.79 5.24 10.99
C LEU A 7 -0.18 4.09 11.25
N ASN A 8 -0.65 3.95 12.49
CA ASN A 8 -1.62 2.91 12.83
C ASN A 8 -2.93 3.08 12.07
N ILE A 9 -3.39 4.32 11.92
CA ILE A 9 -4.60 4.62 11.15
C ILE A 9 -4.40 4.27 9.68
N LEU A 10 -3.28 4.66 9.09
CA LEU A 10 -2.95 4.37 7.70
C LEU A 10 -2.93 2.85 7.44
N VAL A 11 -2.20 2.13 8.28
CA VAL A 11 -2.07 0.67 8.17
C VAL A 11 -3.43 0.01 8.33
N GLY A 12 -4.20 0.42 9.33
CA GLY A 12 -5.53 -0.13 9.59
C GLY A 12 -6.49 0.08 8.41
N ASN A 13 -6.49 1.27 7.83
CA ASN A 13 -7.31 1.58 6.66
C ASN A 13 -6.90 0.73 5.46
N ASN A 14 -5.60 0.54 5.25
CA ASN A 14 -5.10 -0.28 4.15
C ASN A 14 -5.52 -1.75 4.31
N ILE A 15 -5.44 -2.27 5.53
CA ILE A 15 -5.86 -3.64 5.84
C ILE A 15 -7.35 -3.81 5.55
N LYS A 16 -8.17 -2.89 6.03
CA LYS A 16 -9.62 -2.93 5.81
C LYS A 16 -9.94 -2.93 4.32
N ARG A 17 -9.31 -2.04 3.56
CA ARG A 17 -9.52 -1.93 2.13
C ARG A 17 -9.20 -3.24 1.41
N GLU A 18 -8.04 -3.83 1.70
CA GLU A 18 -7.63 -5.08 1.05
C GLU A 18 -8.50 -6.25 1.49
N ARG A 19 -8.95 -6.27 2.74
CA ARG A 19 -9.89 -7.27 3.23
C ARG A 19 -11.21 -7.19 2.46
N GLU A 20 -11.75 -5.99 2.32
CA GLU A 20 -13.02 -5.77 1.61
C GLU A 20 -12.91 -6.13 0.12
N LYS A 21 -11.77 -5.82 -0.50
CA LYS A 21 -11.52 -6.23 -1.89
C LYS A 21 -11.51 -7.74 -2.05
N ALA A 22 -11.07 -8.46 -1.04
CA ALA A 22 -11.05 -9.92 -1.04
C ALA A 22 -12.43 -10.53 -0.73
N GLY A 23 -13.43 -9.69 -0.43
CA GLY A 23 -14.77 -10.15 -0.13
C GLY A 23 -14.92 -10.78 1.25
N LEU A 24 -14.02 -10.46 2.19
CA LEU A 24 -14.00 -11.06 3.51
C LEU A 24 -14.62 -10.13 4.56
N THR A 25 -15.42 -10.71 5.46
CA THR A 25 -15.88 -10.02 6.65
C THR A 25 -14.77 -9.99 7.71
N GLN A 26 -14.90 -9.15 8.72
CA GLN A 26 -13.96 -9.14 9.84
C GLN A 26 -13.93 -10.50 10.54
N ASP A 27 -15.09 -11.13 10.74
CA ASP A 27 -15.15 -12.46 11.35
C ASP A 27 -14.40 -13.51 10.54
N GLN A 28 -14.63 -13.55 9.24
CA GLN A 28 -13.95 -14.51 8.37
C GLN A 28 -12.43 -14.29 8.39
N PHE A 29 -12.02 -13.04 8.24
CA PHE A 29 -10.60 -12.71 8.18
C PHE A 29 -9.90 -12.96 9.52
N SER A 30 -10.52 -12.59 10.64
CA SER A 30 -9.95 -12.81 11.96
C SER A 30 -9.71 -14.30 12.22
N LYS A 31 -10.65 -15.16 11.80
CA LYS A 31 -10.48 -16.61 11.91
C LYS A 31 -9.31 -17.11 11.08
N MET A 32 -9.17 -16.62 9.86
CA MET A 32 -8.05 -16.98 8.97
C MET A 32 -6.71 -16.56 9.57
N LEU A 33 -6.68 -15.43 10.26
CA LEU A 33 -5.46 -14.91 10.89
C LEU A 33 -5.17 -15.53 12.26
N GLY A 34 -6.16 -16.20 12.86
CA GLY A 34 -6.01 -16.77 14.20
C GLY A 34 -6.02 -15.71 15.30
N ILE A 35 -6.72 -14.58 15.08
CA ILE A 35 -6.88 -13.53 16.09
C ILE A 35 -8.36 -13.29 16.34
N GLY A 36 -8.68 -12.63 17.45
CA GLY A 36 -10.08 -12.28 17.75
C GLY A 36 -10.61 -11.19 16.83
N SER A 37 -11.91 -11.21 16.56
CA SER A 37 -12.54 -10.20 15.73
C SER A 37 -12.42 -8.81 16.34
N LYS A 38 -12.43 -8.69 17.65
CA LYS A 38 -12.23 -7.42 18.36
C LYS A 38 -10.81 -6.88 18.14
N SER A 39 -9.83 -7.77 18.14
CA SER A 39 -8.44 -7.41 17.87
C SER A 39 -8.28 -6.88 16.44
N LEU A 40 -8.87 -7.57 15.48
CA LEU A 40 -8.84 -7.12 14.08
C LEU A 40 -9.55 -5.77 13.94
N SER A 41 -10.69 -5.60 14.57
CA SER A 41 -11.43 -4.34 14.55
C SER A 41 -10.59 -3.19 15.09
N ALA A 42 -9.88 -3.39 16.20
CA ALA A 42 -9.01 -2.38 16.79
C ALA A 42 -7.85 -2.02 15.85
N ILE A 43 -7.28 -3.01 15.17
CA ILE A 43 -6.22 -2.79 14.17
C ILE A 43 -6.76 -1.96 13.00
N GLU A 44 -7.91 -2.33 12.46
CA GLU A 44 -8.49 -1.63 11.30
C GLU A 44 -8.89 -0.20 11.61
N ARG A 45 -9.28 0.08 12.86
CA ARG A 45 -9.61 1.44 13.29
C ARG A 45 -8.37 2.28 13.64
N GLY A 46 -7.20 1.66 13.66
CA GLY A 46 -5.97 2.35 14.00
C GLY A 46 -5.78 2.64 15.48
N VAL A 47 -6.57 1.98 16.34
CA VAL A 47 -6.49 2.14 17.80
C VAL A 47 -5.22 1.50 18.35
N VAL A 48 -4.80 0.40 17.73
CA VAL A 48 -3.58 -0.33 18.11
C VAL A 48 -2.75 -0.57 16.87
N GLY A 49 -1.45 -0.78 17.06
CA GLY A 49 -0.55 -1.19 15.98
C GLY A 49 -0.60 -2.70 15.77
N ILE A 50 0.10 -3.17 14.74
CA ILE A 50 0.21 -4.60 14.46
C ILE A 50 1.64 -5.06 14.70
N SER A 51 1.77 -6.34 15.08
CA SER A 51 3.07 -6.98 15.16
C SER A 51 3.54 -7.38 13.76
N LEU A 52 4.83 -7.59 13.60
CA LEU A 52 5.39 -8.05 12.32
C LEU A 52 4.81 -9.41 11.96
N THR A 53 4.60 -10.29 12.93
CA THR A 53 3.99 -11.60 12.70
C THR A 53 2.59 -11.46 12.11
N THR A 54 1.76 -10.58 12.68
CA THR A 54 0.41 -10.33 12.19
C THR A 54 0.45 -9.72 10.79
N LEU A 55 1.36 -8.78 10.55
CA LEU A 55 1.54 -8.17 9.24
C LEU A 55 1.84 -9.21 8.17
N LEU A 56 2.77 -10.13 8.44
CA LEU A 56 3.11 -11.19 7.50
C LEU A 56 1.92 -12.12 7.23
N LYS A 57 1.17 -12.47 8.26
CA LYS A 57 -0.04 -13.29 8.11
C LYS A 57 -1.08 -12.60 7.24
N ILE A 58 -1.28 -11.30 7.44
CA ILE A 58 -2.21 -10.50 6.65
C ILE A 58 -1.79 -10.50 5.19
N CYS A 59 -0.53 -10.23 4.92
CA CYS A 59 -0.01 -10.18 3.55
C CYS A 59 -0.13 -11.54 2.86
N ASP A 60 0.19 -12.62 3.56
CA ASP A 60 0.08 -13.97 3.01
C ASP A 60 -1.37 -14.34 2.72
N THR A 61 -2.26 -14.04 3.67
CA THR A 61 -3.68 -14.40 3.54
C THR A 61 -4.35 -13.64 2.40
N LEU A 62 -4.03 -12.36 2.23
CA LEU A 62 -4.61 -11.51 1.19
C LEU A 62 -3.82 -11.54 -0.11
N SER A 63 -2.67 -12.19 -0.14
CA SER A 63 -1.76 -12.22 -1.31
C SER A 63 -1.35 -10.82 -1.76
N VAL A 64 -1.04 -9.96 -0.81
CA VAL A 64 -0.57 -8.60 -1.08
C VAL A 64 0.82 -8.41 -0.51
N SER A 65 1.53 -7.41 -1.03
CA SER A 65 2.86 -7.06 -0.51
C SER A 65 2.76 -6.22 0.76
N THR A 66 3.85 -6.18 1.52
CA THR A 66 3.93 -5.30 2.69
C THR A 66 3.78 -3.83 2.30
N ASN A 67 4.26 -3.44 1.12
CA ASN A 67 4.10 -2.07 0.63
C ASN A 67 2.63 -1.68 0.49
N THR A 68 1.79 -2.61 0.07
CA THR A 68 0.34 -2.36 -0.06
C THR A 68 -0.28 -1.97 1.27
N ILE A 69 0.21 -2.56 2.37
CA ILE A 69 -0.33 -2.33 3.70
C ILE A 69 0.33 -1.13 4.39
N LEU A 70 1.63 -0.93 4.18
CA LEU A 70 2.42 0.03 4.97
C LEU A 70 2.49 1.43 4.36
N LYS A 71 2.18 1.59 3.08
CA LYS A 71 2.36 2.87 2.40
C LYS A 71 1.06 3.53 2.00
N GLU A 72 1.11 4.85 1.87
CA GLU A 72 0.01 5.60 1.34
C GLU A 72 -0.27 5.15 -0.09
N LYS A 73 -1.56 5.05 -0.40
CA LYS A 73 -2.00 4.67 -1.73
C LYS A 73 -1.66 5.80 -2.70
N CYS A 74 -0.76 5.55 -3.65
CA CYS A 74 -0.63 6.42 -4.80
C CYS A 74 -1.97 6.40 -5.55
N GLU A 75 -2.44 7.57 -5.95
CA GLU A 75 -3.66 7.64 -6.76
C GLU A 75 -3.42 6.88 -8.06
N LYS A 76 -4.13 5.77 -8.21
CA LYS A 76 -3.99 4.92 -9.40
C LYS A 76 -4.19 5.68 -10.70
N ASN A 77 -5.04 6.72 -10.65
CA ASN A 77 -5.35 7.53 -11.83
C ASN A 77 -4.13 8.27 -12.36
N ASN A 78 -3.28 8.81 -11.47
CA ASN A 78 -2.09 9.55 -11.89
C ASN A 78 -1.06 8.63 -12.53
N ILE A 79 -0.84 7.45 -11.95
CA ILE A 79 0.10 6.47 -12.49
C ILE A 79 -0.40 5.95 -13.84
N GLN A 80 -1.68 5.64 -13.94
CA GLN A 80 -2.27 5.15 -15.18
C GLN A 80 -2.19 6.19 -16.29
N ASN A 81 -2.43 7.46 -15.96
CA ASN A 81 -2.31 8.55 -16.94
C ASN A 81 -0.89 8.68 -17.48
N ILE A 82 0.12 8.56 -16.61
CA ILE A 82 1.52 8.60 -17.02
C ILE A 82 1.86 7.41 -17.91
N THR A 83 1.42 6.22 -17.53
CA THR A 83 1.63 4.99 -18.32
C THR A 83 1.00 5.13 -19.70
N ASP A 84 -0.24 5.61 -19.78
CA ASP A 84 -0.95 5.81 -21.05
C ASP A 84 -0.20 6.78 -21.95
N GLN A 85 0.33 7.87 -21.39
CA GLN A 85 1.11 8.84 -22.14
C GLN A 85 2.40 8.23 -22.68
N LEU A 86 3.08 7.41 -21.87
CA LEU A 86 4.31 6.75 -22.30
C LEU A 86 4.07 5.73 -23.41
N GLU A 87 2.93 5.03 -23.37
CA GLU A 87 2.56 4.05 -24.40
C GLU A 87 2.32 4.66 -25.77
N ARG A 88 2.00 5.97 -25.82
CA ARG A 88 1.77 6.69 -27.08
C ARG A 88 3.07 7.15 -27.76
N LEU A 89 4.20 7.03 -27.07
CA LEU A 89 5.48 7.47 -27.59
C LEU A 89 6.08 6.44 -28.55
N THR A 90 6.79 6.94 -29.55
CA THR A 90 7.61 6.07 -30.40
C THR A 90 8.78 5.52 -29.57
N PRO A 91 9.43 4.42 -30.02
CA PRO A 91 10.59 3.91 -29.30
C PRO A 91 11.70 4.95 -29.07
N SER A 92 11.96 5.81 -30.05
CA SER A 92 12.96 6.87 -29.90
C SER A 92 12.54 7.92 -28.87
N GLN A 93 11.26 8.30 -28.85
CA GLN A 93 10.74 9.24 -27.87
C GLN A 93 10.73 8.64 -26.49
N LEU A 94 10.41 7.34 -26.36
CA LEU A 94 10.39 6.65 -25.07
C LEU A 94 11.81 6.60 -24.47
N GLU A 95 12.84 6.39 -25.29
CA GLU A 95 14.22 6.41 -24.84
C GLU A 95 14.61 7.78 -24.25
N ILE A 96 14.21 8.86 -24.91
CA ILE A 96 14.43 10.23 -24.42
C ILE A 96 13.69 10.47 -23.11
N ALA A 97 12.43 10.04 -23.01
CA ALA A 97 11.62 10.18 -21.81
C ALA A 97 12.25 9.43 -20.63
N GLU A 98 12.75 8.22 -20.86
CA GLU A 98 13.42 7.41 -19.86
C GLU A 98 14.68 8.09 -19.33
N ASP A 99 15.49 8.66 -20.23
CA ASP A 99 16.70 9.39 -19.85
C ASP A 99 16.38 10.60 -18.97
N MET A 100 15.35 11.37 -19.35
CA MET A 100 14.90 12.53 -18.58
C MET A 100 14.38 12.10 -17.21
N LEU A 101 13.64 11.00 -17.13
CA LEU A 101 13.11 10.48 -15.88
C LEU A 101 14.24 10.07 -14.95
N ASN A 102 15.25 9.38 -15.46
CA ASN A 102 16.41 8.97 -14.68
C ASN A 102 17.16 10.17 -14.10
N LYS A 103 17.32 11.22 -14.89
CA LYS A 103 17.94 12.48 -14.42
C LYS A 103 17.11 13.13 -13.32
N LEU A 104 15.80 13.12 -13.47
CA LEU A 104 14.89 13.70 -12.48
C LEU A 104 14.94 12.94 -11.15
N ILE A 105 14.90 11.61 -11.21
CA ILE A 105 15.00 10.75 -10.02
C ILE A 105 16.32 11.00 -9.29
N LYS A 106 17.41 11.12 -10.05
CA LYS A 106 18.72 11.41 -9.47
C LYS A 106 18.75 12.77 -8.79
N ALA A 107 18.12 13.78 -9.39
CA ALA A 107 18.01 15.11 -8.81
C ALA A 107 17.24 15.09 -7.49
N PHE A 108 16.14 14.34 -7.42
CA PHE A 108 15.37 14.19 -6.19
C PHE A 108 16.19 13.52 -5.08
N ALA A 109 16.98 12.51 -5.42
CA ALA A 109 17.83 11.84 -4.45
C ALA A 109 18.91 12.77 -3.88
N LEU A 110 19.41 13.73 -4.67
CA LEU A 110 20.43 14.68 -4.23
C LEU A 110 19.88 15.79 -3.33
N GLU A 111 18.57 16.02 -3.34
CA GLU A 111 17.95 17.05 -2.49
C GLU A 111 17.79 16.59 -1.04
N GLU A 112 17.89 15.31 -0.78
CA GLU A 112 17.88 14.79 0.58
C GLU A 112 19.29 14.91 1.17
#